data_07affa46346a81d5a627527dcd0eca41
#
_entry.id   07affa46346a81d5a627527dcd0eca41
#
_cell.length_a   1.000
_cell.length_b   1.000
_cell.length_c   1.000
_cell.angle_alpha   90.00
_cell.angle_beta   90.00
_cell.angle_gamma   90.00
#
_symmetry.space_group_name_H-M   'P 1'
#
loop_
_entity.id
_entity.type
_entity.pdbx_description
1 polymer ?
#
loop_
_entity_poly.entity_id
_entity_poly.type
_entity_poly.pdbx_seq_one_letter_code
_entity_poly.pdbx_strand_id
1 'polypeptide(L)'
;MSLDKSRFAQIVNEDARLNILEALNMQPSGQLNETLLDEALQRCGHNRSREWVRQQLKWLAEMGAVTLDEPGNVLVATLTRAGLDHIERKAFLDGVKIPRPEF
;
A
#
# COMPACT_ATOMS: atom_id res chain seq x y z
N MET A 1 14.83 -25.67 -8.42
CA MET A 1 14.61 -24.88 -7.18
C MET A 1 13.13 -24.57 -7.06
N SER A 2 12.51 -24.96 -5.98
CA SER A 2 11.09 -24.73 -5.78
C SER A 2 10.86 -23.38 -5.12
N LEU A 3 9.76 -22.73 -5.50
CA LEU A 3 9.36 -21.46 -4.93
C LEU A 3 8.76 -21.67 -3.55
N ASP A 4 9.27 -20.95 -2.55
CA ASP A 4 8.67 -20.94 -1.22
C ASP A 4 7.42 -20.05 -1.27
N LYS A 5 6.25 -20.67 -1.17
CA LYS A 5 4.97 -19.98 -1.27
C LYS A 5 4.79 -18.92 -0.19
N SER A 6 5.23 -19.22 1.03
CA SER A 6 5.12 -18.29 2.14
C SER A 6 5.96 -17.03 1.91
N ARG A 7 7.19 -17.23 1.46
CA ARG A 7 8.10 -16.11 1.15
C ARG A 7 7.59 -15.30 -0.03
N PHE A 8 7.06 -15.97 -1.04
CA PHE A 8 6.52 -15.29 -2.21
C PHE A 8 5.28 -14.46 -1.85
N ALA A 9 4.43 -14.98 -0.96
CA ALA A 9 3.27 -14.22 -0.48
C ALA A 9 3.71 -12.94 0.23
N GLN A 10 4.80 -12.97 1.00
CA GLN A 10 5.36 -11.76 1.61
C GLN A 10 5.81 -10.76 0.57
N ILE A 11 6.49 -11.23 -0.49
CA ILE A 11 6.96 -10.36 -1.58
C ILE A 11 5.78 -9.67 -2.25
N VAL A 12 4.70 -10.41 -2.51
CA VAL A 12 3.48 -9.86 -3.11
C VAL A 12 2.86 -8.81 -2.21
N ASN A 13 2.76 -9.10 -0.91
CA ASN A 13 2.19 -8.15 0.05
C ASN A 13 3.02 -6.87 0.13
N GLU A 14 4.33 -7.00 0.17
CA GLU A 14 5.24 -5.85 0.25
C GLU A 14 5.15 -4.97 -0.99
N ASP A 15 5.04 -5.60 -2.16
CA ASP A 15 4.89 -4.88 -3.42
C ASP A 15 3.57 -4.12 -3.47
N ALA A 16 2.47 -4.77 -3.08
CA ALA A 16 1.16 -4.15 -3.06
C ALA A 16 1.12 -2.96 -2.09
N ARG A 17 1.76 -3.08 -0.94
CA ARG A 17 1.82 -2.00 0.06
C ARG A 17 2.53 -0.78 -0.50
N LEU A 18 3.64 -0.99 -1.20
CA LEU A 18 4.33 0.12 -1.86
C LEU A 18 3.45 0.76 -2.93
N ASN A 19 2.77 -0.05 -3.74
CA ASN A 19 1.88 0.44 -4.78
C ASN A 19 0.76 1.31 -4.19
N ILE A 20 0.22 0.92 -3.04
CA ILE A 20 -0.81 1.71 -2.34
C ILE A 20 -0.25 3.08 -1.94
N LEU A 21 0.92 3.09 -1.30
CA LEU A 21 1.53 4.36 -0.87
C LEU A 21 1.83 5.27 -2.05
N GLU A 22 2.34 4.72 -3.13
CA GLU A 22 2.64 5.49 -4.34
C GLU A 22 1.37 6.06 -4.99
N ALA A 23 0.28 5.27 -5.02
CA ALA A 23 -1.00 5.74 -5.55
C ALA A 23 -1.54 6.91 -4.72
N LEU A 24 -1.45 6.82 -3.40
CA LEU A 24 -1.86 7.91 -2.51
C LEU A 24 -1.02 9.16 -2.75
N ASN A 25 0.28 8.98 -2.94
CA ASN A 25 1.20 10.11 -3.15
C ASN A 25 0.96 10.82 -4.49
N MET A 26 0.34 10.14 -5.44
CA MET A 26 0.00 10.75 -6.73
C MET A 26 -1.20 11.70 -6.63
N GLN A 27 -1.94 11.66 -5.54
CA GLN A 27 -3.09 12.52 -5.35
C GLN A 27 -2.70 13.80 -4.62
N PRO A 28 -3.23 14.97 -5.03
CA PRO A 28 -2.93 16.22 -4.33
C PRO A 28 -3.26 16.19 -2.84
N SER A 29 -4.34 15.48 -2.47
CA SER A 29 -4.78 15.34 -1.08
C SER A 29 -4.06 14.21 -0.33
N GLY A 30 -3.34 13.33 -1.05
CA GLY A 30 -2.76 12.13 -0.47
C GLY A 30 -3.79 11.10 -0.05
N GLN A 31 -5.00 11.13 -0.62
CA GLN A 31 -6.14 10.37 -0.14
C GLN A 31 -6.86 9.66 -1.29
N LEU A 32 -7.21 8.39 -1.08
CA LEU A 32 -8.02 7.60 -2.02
C LEU A 32 -8.89 6.63 -1.23
N ASN A 33 -10.05 6.30 -1.81
CA ASN A 33 -10.89 5.23 -1.25
C ASN A 33 -10.39 3.85 -1.71
N GLU A 34 -10.86 2.80 -1.03
CA GLU A 34 -10.43 1.43 -1.29
C GLU A 34 -10.76 0.95 -2.70
N THR A 35 -11.84 1.45 -3.30
CA THR A 35 -12.24 1.07 -4.66
C THR A 35 -11.21 1.56 -5.69
N LEU A 36 -10.78 2.80 -5.55
CA LEU A 36 -9.75 3.36 -6.44
C LEU A 36 -8.38 2.74 -6.17
N LEU A 37 -8.09 2.41 -4.92
CA LEU A 37 -6.84 1.71 -4.58
C LEU A 37 -6.83 0.31 -5.17
N ASP A 38 -7.96 -0.39 -5.12
CA ASP A 38 -8.08 -1.70 -5.76
C ASP A 38 -7.82 -1.60 -7.27
N GLU A 39 -8.39 -0.59 -7.92
CA GLU A 39 -8.15 -0.35 -9.34
C GLU A 39 -6.68 -0.06 -9.64
N ALA A 40 -6.03 0.74 -8.81
CA ALA A 40 -4.60 1.00 -8.95
C ALA A 40 -3.79 -0.29 -8.80
N LEU A 41 -4.14 -1.13 -7.84
CA LEU A 41 -3.49 -2.42 -7.64
C LEU A 41 -3.67 -3.35 -8.83
N GLN A 42 -4.86 -3.36 -9.44
CA GLN A 42 -5.11 -4.17 -10.64
C GLN A 42 -4.19 -3.74 -11.79
N ARG A 43 -3.97 -2.45 -11.95
CA ARG A 43 -3.05 -1.93 -12.96
C ARG A 43 -1.60 -2.34 -12.69
N CYS A 44 -1.27 -2.58 -11.44
CA CYS A 44 0.06 -3.07 -11.04
C CYS A 44 0.15 -4.60 -11.01
N GLY A 45 -0.90 -5.30 -11.46
CA GLY A 45 -0.89 -6.75 -11.53
C GLY A 45 -1.46 -7.48 -10.32
N HIS A 46 -2.03 -6.76 -9.35
CA HIS A 46 -2.62 -7.37 -8.16
C HIS A 46 -4.13 -7.49 -8.32
N ASN A 47 -4.58 -8.66 -8.74
CA ASN A 47 -6.02 -8.96 -8.87
C ASN A 47 -6.45 -9.80 -7.68
N ARG A 48 -6.81 -9.14 -6.59
CA ARG A 48 -7.15 -9.79 -5.33
C ARG A 48 -8.52 -9.33 -4.84
N SER A 49 -9.03 -10.01 -3.84
CA SER A 49 -10.34 -9.68 -3.26
C SER A 49 -10.33 -8.33 -2.54
N ARG A 50 -11.51 -7.74 -2.38
CA ARG A 50 -11.69 -6.52 -1.59
C ARG A 50 -11.17 -6.72 -0.16
N GLU A 51 -11.42 -7.91 0.41
CA GLU A 51 -10.97 -8.23 1.77
C GLU A 51 -9.44 -8.22 1.86
N TRP A 52 -8.76 -8.75 0.87
CA TRP A 52 -7.31 -8.73 0.83
C TRP A 52 -6.77 -7.30 0.77
N VAL A 53 -7.39 -6.44 -0.06
CA VAL A 53 -7.01 -5.02 -0.14
C VAL A 53 -7.21 -4.34 1.21
N ARG A 54 -8.34 -4.60 1.88
CA ARG A 54 -8.62 -4.06 3.21
C ARG A 54 -7.59 -4.50 4.24
N GLN A 55 -7.13 -5.75 4.15
CA GLN A 55 -6.06 -6.26 5.04
C GLN A 55 -4.77 -5.46 4.85
N GLN A 56 -4.41 -5.16 3.61
CA GLN A 56 -3.22 -4.36 3.34
C GLN A 56 -3.35 -2.94 3.90
N LEU A 57 -4.52 -2.33 3.74
CA LEU A 57 -4.78 -1.00 4.28
C LEU A 57 -4.71 -0.98 5.81
N LYS A 58 -5.29 -1.97 6.47
CA LYS A 58 -5.25 -2.08 7.93
C LYS A 58 -3.83 -2.30 8.42
N TRP A 59 -3.06 -3.12 7.72
CA TRP A 59 -1.65 -3.33 8.05
C TRP A 59 -0.86 -2.02 7.94
N LEU A 60 -1.06 -1.28 6.86
CA LEU A 60 -0.38 0.01 6.67
C LEU A 60 -0.77 1.02 7.75
N ALA A 61 -2.03 1.00 8.18
CA ALA A 61 -2.49 1.87 9.26
C ALA A 61 -1.84 1.50 10.59
N GLU A 62 -1.71 0.21 10.89
CA GLU A 62 -1.03 -0.26 12.10
C GLU A 62 0.44 0.16 12.13
N MET A 63 1.08 0.20 10.96
CA MET A 63 2.47 0.63 10.83
C MET A 63 2.61 2.16 10.81
N GLY A 64 1.52 2.88 10.83
CA GLY A 64 1.54 4.34 10.81
C GLY A 64 1.79 4.95 9.45
N ALA A 65 1.74 4.15 8.38
CA ALA A 65 2.00 4.63 7.01
C ALA A 65 0.82 5.37 6.41
N VAL A 66 -0.39 5.02 6.84
CA VAL A 66 -1.63 5.69 6.43
C VAL A 66 -2.53 5.85 7.65
N THR A 67 -3.52 6.75 7.54
CA THR A 67 -4.66 6.77 8.44
C THR A 67 -5.87 6.27 7.66
N LEU A 68 -6.81 5.64 8.35
CA LEU A 68 -8.02 5.12 7.74
C LEU A 68 -9.25 5.78 8.33
N ASP A 69 -10.21 6.06 7.46
CA ASP A 69 -11.54 6.52 7.83
C ASP A 69 -12.53 5.66 7.06
N GLU A 70 -13.73 5.49 7.61
CA GLU A 70 -14.72 4.63 6.97
C GLU A 70 -16.08 5.32 6.93
N PRO A 71 -16.23 6.32 6.04
CA PRO A 71 -17.54 6.93 5.83
C PRO A 71 -18.45 5.91 5.12
N GLY A 72 -19.55 5.54 5.78
CA GLY A 72 -20.37 4.44 5.27
C GLY A 72 -19.64 3.12 5.32
N ASN A 73 -19.59 2.40 4.21
CA ASN A 73 -18.99 1.07 4.13
C ASN A 73 -17.70 1.03 3.30
N VAL A 74 -17.09 2.18 3.05
CA VAL A 74 -15.90 2.29 2.20
C VAL A 74 -14.76 2.86 3.00
N LEU A 75 -13.61 2.15 3.01
CA LEU A 75 -12.41 2.66 3.65
C LEU A 75 -11.78 3.74 2.78
N VAL A 76 -11.35 4.81 3.44
CA VAL A 76 -10.60 5.90 2.81
C VAL A 76 -9.25 5.98 3.50
N ALA A 77 -8.17 5.91 2.73
CA ALA A 77 -6.81 5.96 3.24
C ALA A 77 -6.18 7.30 2.93
N THR A 78 -5.46 7.84 3.90
CA THR A 78 -4.70 9.09 3.74
C THR A 78 -3.24 8.81 4.08
N LEU A 79 -2.35 9.23 3.20
CA LEU A 79 -0.91 9.07 3.39
C LEU A 79 -0.44 9.91 4.58
N THR A 80 0.39 9.31 5.45
CA THR A 80 1.01 10.01 6.58
C THR A 80 2.41 10.48 6.20
N ARG A 81 3.02 11.24 7.11
CA ARG A 81 4.43 11.63 6.95
C ARG A 81 5.33 10.37 6.89
N ALA A 82 5.08 9.37 7.72
CA ALA A 82 5.86 8.14 7.72
C ALA A 82 5.75 7.39 6.39
N GLY A 83 4.55 7.34 5.81
CA GLY A 83 4.35 6.74 4.49
C GLY A 83 5.07 7.52 3.40
N LEU A 84 5.00 8.84 3.45
CA LEU A 84 5.71 9.70 2.49
C LEU A 84 7.22 9.55 2.62
N ASP A 85 7.74 9.50 3.85
CA ASP A 85 9.17 9.32 4.08
C ASP A 85 9.69 8.02 3.48
N HIS A 86 8.88 6.96 3.53
CA HIS A 86 9.24 5.69 2.91
C HIS A 86 9.35 5.83 1.38
N ILE A 87 8.38 6.50 0.76
CA ILE A 87 8.39 6.73 -0.70
C ILE A 87 9.58 7.59 -1.10
N GLU A 88 9.91 8.59 -0.29
CA GLU A 88 11.02 9.50 -0.56
C GLU A 88 12.38 8.96 -0.11
N ARG A 89 12.40 7.73 0.38
CA ARG A 89 13.63 7.04 0.83
C ARG A 89 14.33 7.74 1.99
N LYS A 90 13.56 8.43 2.83
CA LYS A 90 14.09 9.12 4.02
C LYS A 90 14.12 8.23 5.25
N ALA A 91 13.12 7.33 5.36
CA ALA A 91 13.03 6.36 6.43
C ALA A 91 12.20 5.18 5.92
N PHE A 92 12.60 3.95 6.20
CA PHE A 92 11.96 2.77 5.62
C PHE A 92 11.09 2.05 6.64
N LEU A 93 9.93 1.60 6.14
CA LEU A 93 9.00 0.78 6.90
C LEU A 93 9.29 -0.69 6.60
N ASP A 94 9.51 -1.49 7.65
CA ASP A 94 9.65 -2.93 7.51
C ASP A 94 8.35 -3.52 6.99
N GLY A 95 8.43 -4.39 6.00
CA GLY A 95 7.26 -5.03 5.42
C GLY A 95 6.66 -4.28 4.23
N VAL A 96 7.29 -3.19 3.80
CA VAL A 96 6.93 -2.47 2.58
C VAL A 96 8.13 -2.51 1.64
N LYS A 97 7.88 -2.85 0.38
CA LYS A 97 8.95 -2.87 -0.63
C LYS A 97 9.63 -1.51 -0.71
N ILE A 98 10.95 -1.52 -0.77
CA ILE A 98 11.73 -0.28 -0.89
C ILE A 98 11.60 0.25 -2.31
N PRO A 99 11.21 1.54 -2.48
CA PRO A 99 11.09 2.11 -3.82
C PRO A 99 12.45 2.22 -4.49
N ARG A 100 12.44 2.14 -5.83
CA ARG A 100 13.68 2.33 -6.59
C ARG A 100 14.17 3.75 -6.46
N PRO A 101 15.48 3.96 -6.31
CA PRO A 101 16.01 5.32 -6.34
C PRO A 101 15.78 5.94 -7.71
N GLU A 102 15.44 7.23 -7.72
CA GLU A 102 15.32 8.00 -8.95
C GLU A 102 16.65 8.67 -9.24
N PHE A 103 17.12 8.48 -10.46
CA PHE A 103 18.38 9.08 -10.93
C PHE A 103 18.12 9.97 -12.11
#